data_100fc9dc80d01f892ea1f95e79c11315
#
_entry.id   100fc9dc80d01f892ea1f95e79c11315
#
_cell.length_a   1.000
_cell.length_b   1.000
_cell.length_c   1.000
_cell.angle_alpha   90.00
_cell.angle_beta   90.00
_cell.angle_gamma   90.00
#
_symmetry.space_group_name_H-M   'P 1'
#
loop_
_entity.id
_entity.type
_entity.pdbx_description
1 polymer ?
#
loop_
_entity_poly.entity_id
_entity_poly.type
_entity_poly.pdbx_seq_one_letter_code
_entity_poly.pdbx_strand_id
1 'polypeptide(L)'
;MRRLFPLLALFLLAGCGGASSSSTSSPPTTTEPATTSSNPAATADVFPAKNAERATVVLYHGWTDLEPDDYLPWIEHLNSEGVAVIFPRYQRSVVSSPAEMLADAETATRDGLDKAPPAGPVIAVGYSLGGGYSVVYGANAAAWNVPAPAAIYAIFPAMPPVVPEPFGTVPQETPVTMLVGDRDVVVGDSGATALAAAIAPHPATIRTLSSTSAIAFEHLAPKRTDSAAQRAFWLPLDRLIDKLAAP
;
A
#
# COMPACT_ATOMS: atom_id res chain seq x y z
N MET A 1 25.54 -14.05 -13.77
CA MET A 1 25.59 -14.73 -12.46
C MET A 1 24.19 -14.78 -11.89
N ARG A 2 23.59 -15.97 -11.89
CA ARG A 2 22.20 -16.17 -11.39
C ARG A 2 22.24 -16.23 -9.88
N ARG A 3 21.63 -15.26 -9.20
CA ARG A 3 21.38 -15.36 -7.75
C ARG A 3 20.03 -16.05 -7.53
N LEU A 4 20.08 -17.27 -7.01
CA LEU A 4 18.91 -17.98 -6.49
C LEU A 4 18.45 -17.29 -5.21
N PHE A 5 17.18 -16.87 -5.18
CA PHE A 5 16.50 -16.48 -3.95
C PHE A 5 15.85 -17.73 -3.35
N PRO A 6 15.97 -17.97 -2.04
CA PRO A 6 15.29 -19.07 -1.40
C PRO A 6 13.81 -18.76 -1.20
N LEU A 7 12.95 -19.69 -1.63
CA LEU A 7 11.52 -19.73 -1.28
C LEU A 7 11.40 -19.86 0.24
N LEU A 8 10.76 -18.89 0.88
CA LEU A 8 10.40 -18.96 2.29
C LEU A 8 9.07 -19.74 2.41
N ALA A 9 9.17 -21.00 2.79
CA ALA A 9 8.01 -21.85 3.07
C ALA A 9 7.37 -21.42 4.40
N LEU A 10 6.09 -21.11 4.36
CA LEU A 10 5.26 -20.78 5.53
C LEU A 10 4.87 -22.10 6.22
N PHE A 11 5.43 -22.38 7.42
CA PHE A 11 5.03 -23.52 8.25
C PHE A 11 3.81 -23.15 9.09
N LEU A 12 2.69 -23.83 8.82
CA LEU A 12 1.54 -23.93 9.74
C LEU A 12 1.84 -24.99 10.78
N LEU A 13 1.98 -24.64 12.04
CA LEU A 13 1.99 -25.56 13.17
C LEU A 13 0.67 -25.48 13.90
N ALA A 14 -0.17 -26.50 13.69
CA ALA A 14 -1.30 -26.82 14.56
C ALA A 14 -0.79 -27.66 15.72
N GLY A 15 -0.94 -27.18 16.95
CA GLY A 15 -0.64 -27.91 18.17
C GLY A 15 -1.87 -28.02 19.08
N CYS A 16 -2.45 -29.22 19.11
CA CYS A 16 -3.44 -29.60 20.11
C CYS A 16 -2.76 -30.18 21.35
N GLY A 17 -3.33 -29.92 22.53
CA GLY A 17 -3.35 -30.94 23.55
C GLY A 17 -2.80 -30.60 24.93
N GLY A 18 -3.66 -30.76 25.93
CA GLY A 18 -3.30 -31.36 27.20
C GLY A 18 -3.38 -30.46 28.44
N ALA A 19 -4.53 -30.53 29.11
CA ALA A 19 -4.71 -30.05 30.47
C ALA A 19 -3.97 -30.96 31.46
N SER A 20 -3.24 -30.36 32.41
CA SER A 20 -2.93 -30.99 33.69
C SER A 20 -2.78 -29.93 34.78
N SER A 21 -3.65 -29.98 35.74
CA SER A 21 -3.68 -29.17 36.95
C SER A 21 -2.63 -29.59 37.95
N SER A 22 -1.78 -28.68 38.41
CA SER A 22 -1.06 -28.79 39.64
C SER A 22 -0.90 -27.39 40.26
N SER A 23 -1.52 -27.27 41.44
CA SER A 23 -1.45 -26.12 42.33
C SER A 23 -0.05 -25.99 42.94
N THR A 24 0.60 -24.85 42.74
CA THR A 24 1.74 -24.46 43.53
C THR A 24 1.74 -22.94 43.78
N SER A 25 1.89 -22.55 45.01
CA SER A 25 1.90 -21.20 45.57
C SER A 25 2.89 -20.27 44.90
N SER A 26 2.39 -19.09 44.48
CA SER A 26 3.16 -18.02 43.87
C SER A 26 3.97 -17.22 44.90
N PRO A 27 5.22 -16.87 44.64
CA PRO A 27 5.94 -15.82 45.38
C PRO A 27 5.45 -14.41 44.93
N PRO A 28 5.68 -13.35 45.70
CA PRO A 28 5.20 -12.02 45.39
C PRO A 28 5.81 -11.47 44.11
N THR A 29 4.97 -11.10 43.19
CA THR A 29 5.36 -10.46 41.94
C THR A 29 5.85 -9.04 42.20
N THR A 30 7.15 -8.82 42.11
CA THR A 30 7.72 -7.47 41.94
C THR A 30 7.27 -6.97 40.59
N THR A 31 6.37 -6.00 40.56
CA THR A 31 5.92 -5.32 39.33
C THR A 31 7.10 -4.44 38.87
N GLU A 32 7.86 -4.97 37.94
CA GLU A 32 8.81 -4.18 37.16
C GLU A 32 7.99 -3.20 36.31
N PRO A 33 8.29 -1.89 36.32
CA PRO A 33 7.57 -0.96 35.46
C PRO A 33 7.80 -1.37 34.03
N ALA A 34 6.70 -1.64 33.30
CA ALA A 34 6.75 -1.87 31.86
C ALA A 34 7.45 -0.65 31.22
N THR A 35 8.69 -0.84 30.79
CA THR A 35 9.35 0.08 29.88
C THR A 35 8.53 0.08 28.61
N THR A 36 7.65 1.06 28.47
CA THR A 36 7.04 1.41 27.18
C THR A 36 8.19 1.82 26.28
N SER A 37 8.70 0.88 25.51
CA SER A 37 9.54 1.19 24.35
C SER A 37 8.66 2.02 23.43
N SER A 38 8.79 3.34 23.52
CA SER A 38 8.16 4.26 22.57
C SER A 38 8.88 4.10 21.25
N ASN A 39 8.46 3.12 20.47
CA ASN A 39 8.87 3.03 19.08
C ASN A 39 8.42 4.34 18.41
N PRO A 40 9.27 5.09 17.70
CA PRO A 40 8.86 6.35 17.09
C PRO A 40 7.65 6.10 16.20
N ALA A 41 6.70 7.04 16.20
CA ALA A 41 5.52 6.95 15.35
C ALA A 41 5.93 6.78 13.88
N ALA A 42 5.15 6.04 13.12
CA ALA A 42 5.37 5.93 11.68
C ALA A 42 5.20 7.32 11.04
N THR A 43 6.04 7.62 10.07
CA THR A 43 6.10 8.90 9.37
C THR A 43 5.92 8.71 7.87
N ALA A 44 5.72 9.80 7.14
CA ALA A 44 5.77 9.81 5.69
C ALA A 44 6.88 10.74 5.20
N ASP A 45 7.48 10.36 4.05
CA ASP A 45 8.24 11.29 3.25
C ASP A 45 7.29 12.10 2.37
N VAL A 46 7.61 13.38 2.18
CA VAL A 46 6.84 14.28 1.33
C VAL A 46 7.74 14.80 0.22
N PHE A 47 7.27 14.64 -1.01
CA PHE A 47 7.92 15.13 -2.22
C PHE A 47 7.02 16.18 -2.85
N PRO A 48 7.32 17.48 -2.68
CA PRO A 48 6.46 18.56 -3.14
C PRO A 48 6.41 18.64 -4.67
N ALA A 49 5.31 19.10 -5.20
CA ALA A 49 5.19 19.46 -6.61
C ALA A 49 6.23 20.52 -6.99
N LYS A 50 6.82 20.40 -8.18
CA LYS A 50 7.79 21.40 -8.70
C LYS A 50 7.11 22.65 -9.26
N ASN A 51 5.81 22.57 -9.55
CA ASN A 51 4.98 23.64 -10.09
C ASN A 51 3.76 23.85 -9.18
N ALA A 52 2.79 24.68 -9.63
CA ALA A 52 1.53 24.81 -8.91
C ALA A 52 0.90 23.42 -8.70
N GLU A 53 0.62 23.11 -7.44
CA GLU A 53 0.07 21.81 -7.09
C GLU A 53 -1.37 21.68 -7.60
N ARG A 54 -1.62 20.59 -8.35
CA ARG A 54 -2.93 20.29 -8.92
C ARG A 54 -3.55 19.00 -8.36
N ALA A 55 -2.74 18.15 -7.74
CA ALA A 55 -3.17 16.90 -7.10
C ALA A 55 -2.12 16.42 -6.11
N THR A 56 -2.53 15.51 -5.21
CA THR A 56 -1.63 14.80 -4.29
C THR A 56 -1.78 13.29 -4.50
N VAL A 57 -0.67 12.58 -4.64
CA VAL A 57 -0.61 11.11 -4.67
C VAL A 57 -0.13 10.61 -3.31
N VAL A 58 -0.88 9.70 -2.68
CA VAL A 58 -0.41 8.90 -1.54
C VAL A 58 0.07 7.57 -2.11
N LEU A 59 1.39 7.37 -2.15
CA LEU A 59 2.06 6.23 -2.79
C LEU A 59 2.52 5.20 -1.77
N TYR A 60 1.83 4.07 -1.69
CA TYR A 60 2.20 2.93 -0.84
C TYR A 60 3.15 1.99 -1.59
N HIS A 61 4.30 1.73 -0.99
CA HIS A 61 5.37 0.89 -1.55
C HIS A 61 5.06 -0.62 -1.47
N GLY A 62 5.83 -1.45 -2.19
CA GLY A 62 5.77 -2.90 -2.07
C GLY A 62 6.40 -3.40 -0.76
N TRP A 63 6.13 -4.67 -0.43
CA TRP A 63 6.76 -5.27 0.75
C TRP A 63 8.29 -5.26 0.62
N THR A 64 8.97 -4.86 1.70
CA THR A 64 10.43 -4.67 1.81
C THR A 64 11.04 -3.48 1.06
N ASP A 65 10.24 -2.69 0.36
CA ASP A 65 10.70 -1.45 -0.29
C ASP A 65 10.70 -0.30 0.74
N LEU A 66 11.54 -0.41 1.78
CA LEU A 66 11.52 0.49 2.93
C LEU A 66 11.88 1.95 2.58
N GLU A 67 12.61 2.14 1.49
CA GLU A 67 13.07 3.43 0.98
C GLU A 67 12.42 3.73 -0.38
N PRO A 68 12.26 5.00 -0.75
CA PRO A 68 11.59 5.39 -1.98
C PRO A 68 12.43 5.19 -3.25
N ASP A 69 13.66 4.69 -3.15
CA ASP A 69 14.65 4.68 -4.23
C ASP A 69 14.13 4.09 -5.56
N ASP A 70 13.41 2.96 -5.49
CA ASP A 70 12.83 2.31 -6.67
C ASP A 70 11.68 3.13 -7.29
N TYR A 71 11.13 4.10 -6.56
CA TYR A 71 10.00 4.94 -6.96
C TYR A 71 10.41 6.36 -7.34
N LEU A 72 11.64 6.79 -7.00
CA LEU A 72 12.11 8.16 -7.24
C LEU A 72 11.92 8.64 -8.68
N PRO A 73 12.21 7.85 -9.74
CA PRO A 73 11.98 8.31 -11.11
C PRO A 73 10.51 8.62 -11.40
N TRP A 74 9.58 7.84 -10.83
CA TRP A 74 8.15 8.09 -10.98
C TRP A 74 7.68 9.27 -10.13
N ILE A 75 8.19 9.37 -8.91
CA ILE A 75 7.94 10.52 -8.03
C ILE A 75 8.42 11.83 -8.70
N GLU A 76 9.62 11.84 -9.28
CA GLU A 76 10.14 12.98 -9.99
C GLU A 76 9.30 13.38 -11.22
N HIS A 77 8.79 12.39 -11.96
CA HIS A 77 7.85 12.61 -13.05
C HIS A 77 6.57 13.28 -12.51
N LEU A 78 5.92 12.72 -11.52
CA LEU A 78 4.72 13.28 -10.91
C LEU A 78 4.94 14.70 -10.37
N ASN A 79 6.06 14.94 -9.68
CA ASN A 79 6.39 16.27 -9.18
C ASN A 79 6.55 17.30 -10.31
N SER A 80 7.13 16.89 -11.47
CA SER A 80 7.27 17.76 -12.64
C SER A 80 5.93 18.12 -13.29
N GLU A 81 4.93 17.25 -13.14
CA GLU A 81 3.55 17.44 -13.60
C GLU A 81 2.66 18.19 -12.60
N GLY A 82 3.22 18.76 -11.54
CA GLY A 82 2.47 19.51 -10.52
C GLY A 82 1.71 18.60 -9.53
N VAL A 83 2.21 17.40 -9.30
CA VAL A 83 1.62 16.46 -8.35
C VAL A 83 2.55 16.31 -7.15
N ALA A 84 2.07 16.60 -5.94
CA ALA A 84 2.79 16.26 -4.72
C ALA A 84 2.68 14.76 -4.44
N VAL A 85 3.74 14.15 -3.88
CA VAL A 85 3.73 12.74 -3.51
C VAL A 85 4.01 12.59 -2.02
N ILE A 86 3.14 11.87 -1.34
CA ILE A 86 3.29 11.42 0.04
C ILE A 86 3.63 9.94 -0.01
N PHE A 87 4.72 9.54 0.64
CA PHE A 87 5.20 8.16 0.69
C PHE A 87 5.13 7.68 2.15
N PRO A 88 4.03 7.00 2.55
CA PRO A 88 3.87 6.49 3.90
C PRO A 88 4.88 5.37 4.21
N ARG A 89 5.68 5.54 5.26
CA ARG A 89 6.61 4.51 5.75
C ARG A 89 5.86 3.52 6.65
N TYR A 90 4.94 2.78 6.07
CA TYR A 90 4.08 1.85 6.78
C TYR A 90 4.79 0.56 7.20
N GLN A 91 5.94 0.27 6.63
CA GLN A 91 6.81 -0.85 7.01
C GLN A 91 8.16 -0.30 7.47
N ARG A 92 8.47 -0.43 8.76
CA ARG A 92 9.70 0.12 9.35
C ARG A 92 10.89 -0.82 9.22
N SER A 93 10.64 -2.10 9.01
CA SER A 93 11.67 -3.12 8.84
C SER A 93 11.12 -4.34 8.09
N VAL A 94 12.01 -5.19 7.61
CA VAL A 94 11.64 -6.46 6.95
C VAL A 94 10.94 -7.46 7.88
N VAL A 95 10.99 -7.22 9.20
CA VAL A 95 10.34 -8.05 10.22
C VAL A 95 9.15 -7.38 10.90
N SER A 96 8.69 -6.23 10.37
CA SER A 96 7.46 -5.60 10.85
C SER A 96 6.29 -6.57 10.76
N SER A 97 5.52 -6.68 11.84
CA SER A 97 4.35 -7.54 11.85
C SER A 97 3.22 -6.94 11.00
N PRO A 98 2.30 -7.77 10.48
CA PRO A 98 1.14 -7.27 9.73
C PRO A 98 0.27 -6.26 10.50
N ALA A 99 0.11 -6.44 11.81
CA ALA A 99 -0.65 -5.52 12.65
C ALA A 99 0.06 -4.18 12.82
N GLU A 100 1.39 -4.18 12.99
CA GLU A 100 2.20 -2.94 13.01
C GLU A 100 2.10 -2.23 11.67
N MET A 101 2.23 -2.94 10.54
CA MET A 101 2.12 -2.33 9.22
C MET A 101 0.76 -1.67 8.99
N LEU A 102 -0.34 -2.25 9.47
CA LEU A 102 -1.67 -1.64 9.37
C LEU A 102 -1.76 -0.35 10.20
N ALA A 103 -1.32 -0.40 11.46
CA ALA A 103 -1.32 0.77 12.34
C ALA A 103 -0.39 1.89 11.81
N ASP A 104 0.75 1.50 11.26
CA ASP A 104 1.70 2.42 10.64
C ASP A 104 1.17 3.01 9.33
N ALA A 105 0.40 2.26 8.54
CA ALA A 105 -0.23 2.78 7.33
C ALA A 105 -1.21 3.92 7.66
N GLU A 106 -2.04 3.75 8.68
CA GLU A 106 -2.91 4.82 9.18
C GLU A 106 -2.10 6.03 9.64
N THR A 107 -1.14 5.79 10.54
CA THR A 107 -0.35 6.86 11.18
C THR A 107 0.48 7.65 10.17
N ALA A 108 1.18 6.95 9.27
CA ALA A 108 2.03 7.57 8.25
C ALA A 108 1.21 8.31 7.18
N THR A 109 0.02 7.80 6.83
CA THR A 109 -0.87 8.50 5.90
C THR A 109 -1.34 9.82 6.49
N ARG A 110 -1.76 9.82 7.75
CA ARG A 110 -2.15 11.03 8.48
C ARG A 110 -0.98 12.01 8.58
N ASP A 111 0.18 11.55 9.04
CA ASP A 111 1.39 12.36 9.15
C ASP A 111 1.76 13.06 7.82
N GLY A 112 1.69 12.33 6.70
CA GLY A 112 2.00 12.89 5.38
C GLY A 112 1.00 13.94 4.94
N LEU A 113 -0.30 13.68 5.12
CA LEU A 113 -1.37 14.63 4.77
C LEU A 113 -1.38 15.88 5.66
N ASP A 114 -0.97 15.74 6.94
CA ASP A 114 -0.80 16.88 7.84
C ASP A 114 0.42 17.73 7.48
N LYS A 115 1.52 17.10 7.03
CA LYS A 115 2.75 17.79 6.56
C LYS A 115 2.56 18.51 5.24
N ALA A 116 1.75 17.91 4.36
CA ALA A 116 1.44 18.44 3.03
C ALA A 116 -0.08 18.39 2.78
N PRO A 117 -0.83 19.35 3.31
CA PRO A 117 -2.26 19.43 3.06
C PRO A 117 -2.56 19.54 1.56
N PRO A 118 -3.41 18.66 1.00
CA PRO A 118 -3.66 18.62 -0.44
C PRO A 118 -4.29 19.91 -0.96
N ALA A 119 -3.75 20.47 -2.05
CA ALA A 119 -4.34 21.60 -2.77
C ALA A 119 -5.36 21.20 -3.84
N GLY A 120 -5.48 19.89 -4.12
CA GLY A 120 -6.37 19.29 -5.13
C GLY A 120 -6.83 17.88 -4.74
N PRO A 121 -7.31 17.09 -5.71
CA PRO A 121 -7.75 15.72 -5.44
C PRO A 121 -6.58 14.85 -4.92
N VAL A 122 -6.89 13.98 -3.95
CA VAL A 122 -5.96 12.96 -3.45
C VAL A 122 -6.18 11.67 -4.22
N ILE A 123 -5.12 11.05 -4.70
CA ILE A 123 -5.16 9.76 -5.37
C ILE A 123 -4.37 8.74 -4.54
N ALA A 124 -5.02 7.65 -4.12
CA ALA A 124 -4.35 6.54 -3.47
C ALA A 124 -3.72 5.62 -4.52
N VAL A 125 -2.41 5.51 -4.50
CA VAL A 125 -1.63 4.67 -5.42
C VAL A 125 -0.85 3.65 -4.61
N GLY A 126 -0.71 2.42 -5.11
CA GLY A 126 0.14 1.45 -4.43
C GLY A 126 0.53 0.29 -5.33
N TYR A 127 1.67 -0.32 -5.00
CA TYR A 127 2.22 -1.47 -5.68
C TYR A 127 2.31 -2.67 -4.73
N SER A 128 1.96 -3.87 -5.22
CA SER A 128 2.07 -5.11 -4.46
C SER A 128 1.30 -5.02 -3.12
N LEU A 129 1.94 -5.24 -1.98
CA LEU A 129 1.33 -5.04 -0.66
C LEU A 129 0.79 -3.61 -0.50
N GLY A 130 1.52 -2.61 -0.99
CA GLY A 130 1.07 -1.22 -1.00
C GLY A 130 -0.18 -1.00 -1.87
N GLY A 131 -0.37 -1.79 -2.93
CA GLY A 131 -1.61 -1.80 -3.70
C GLY A 131 -2.81 -2.20 -2.85
N GLY A 132 -2.64 -3.16 -1.93
CA GLY A 132 -3.66 -3.48 -0.93
C GLY A 132 -3.89 -2.34 0.05
N TYR A 133 -2.82 -1.71 0.57
CA TYR A 133 -2.96 -0.58 1.49
C TYR A 133 -3.59 0.66 0.84
N SER A 134 -3.43 0.89 -0.46
CA SER A 134 -4.15 1.96 -1.15
C SER A 134 -5.67 1.77 -1.12
N VAL A 135 -6.13 0.52 -1.22
CA VAL A 135 -7.57 0.18 -1.07
C VAL A 135 -8.02 0.27 0.38
N VAL A 136 -7.20 -0.21 1.33
CA VAL A 136 -7.47 -0.08 2.78
C VAL A 136 -7.61 1.39 3.17
N TYR A 137 -6.72 2.27 2.71
CA TYR A 137 -6.84 3.71 2.92
C TYR A 137 -8.17 4.24 2.39
N GLY A 138 -8.50 3.95 1.13
CA GLY A 138 -9.74 4.43 0.54
C GLY A 138 -11.00 3.99 1.27
N ALA A 139 -11.00 2.75 1.79
CA ALA A 139 -12.12 2.21 2.54
C ALA A 139 -12.22 2.75 3.98
N ASN A 140 -11.11 3.19 4.57
CA ASN A 140 -11.03 3.58 5.97
C ASN A 140 -10.72 5.07 6.19
N ALA A 141 -10.71 5.90 5.14
CA ALA A 141 -10.35 7.31 5.23
C ALA A 141 -11.15 8.07 6.32
N ALA A 142 -12.46 7.82 6.40
CA ALA A 142 -13.31 8.41 7.43
C ALA A 142 -12.92 7.94 8.85
N ALA A 143 -12.65 6.66 9.05
CA ALA A 143 -12.21 6.11 10.35
C ALA A 143 -10.83 6.63 10.74
N TRP A 144 -9.94 6.83 9.75
CA TRP A 144 -8.61 7.40 9.94
C TRP A 144 -8.62 8.94 10.10
N ASN A 145 -9.79 9.57 9.94
CA ASN A 145 -9.95 11.04 9.98
C ASN A 145 -8.99 11.75 9.00
N VAL A 146 -8.94 11.25 7.77
CA VAL A 146 -8.15 11.81 6.66
C VAL A 146 -9.06 12.02 5.44
N PRO A 147 -8.69 12.89 4.48
CA PRO A 147 -9.42 13.05 3.22
C PRO A 147 -9.57 11.71 2.48
N ALA A 148 -10.80 11.40 2.04
CA ALA A 148 -11.01 10.25 1.19
C ALA A 148 -10.34 10.47 -0.19
N PRO A 149 -9.69 9.46 -0.78
CA PRO A 149 -9.10 9.62 -2.08
C PRO A 149 -10.18 9.77 -3.15
N ALA A 150 -9.95 10.67 -4.12
CA ALA A 150 -10.80 10.86 -5.29
C ALA A 150 -10.69 9.69 -6.28
N ALA A 151 -9.63 8.88 -6.19
CA ALA A 151 -9.46 7.64 -6.95
C ALA A 151 -8.46 6.71 -6.24
N ILE A 152 -8.58 5.40 -6.54
CA ILE A 152 -7.63 4.37 -6.11
C ILE A 152 -7.04 3.70 -7.34
N TYR A 153 -5.71 3.63 -7.41
CA TYR A 153 -4.95 3.02 -8.48
C TYR A 153 -3.97 2.00 -7.91
N ALA A 154 -4.39 0.73 -7.85
CA ALA A 154 -3.63 -0.36 -7.26
C ALA A 154 -2.94 -1.19 -8.35
N ILE A 155 -1.63 -1.38 -8.24
CA ILE A 155 -0.79 -2.03 -9.23
C ILE A 155 -0.33 -3.37 -8.67
N PHE A 156 -0.72 -4.47 -9.29
CA PHE A 156 -0.41 -5.84 -8.88
C PHE A 156 -0.67 -6.05 -7.38
N PRO A 157 -1.87 -5.68 -6.90
CA PRO A 157 -2.13 -5.57 -5.47
C PRO A 157 -2.15 -6.93 -4.79
N ALA A 158 -1.48 -7.01 -3.64
CA ALA A 158 -1.64 -8.11 -2.69
C ALA A 158 -2.66 -7.72 -1.61
N MET A 159 -3.48 -8.68 -1.17
CA MET A 159 -4.33 -8.48 0.01
C MET A 159 -3.44 -8.39 1.25
N PRO A 160 -3.53 -7.32 2.06
CA PRO A 160 -2.77 -7.25 3.31
C PRO A 160 -3.15 -8.39 4.26
N PRO A 161 -2.17 -9.00 4.96
CA PRO A 161 -2.46 -10.13 5.86
C PRO A 161 -3.34 -9.77 7.06
N VAL A 162 -3.35 -8.49 7.44
CA VAL A 162 -4.24 -7.92 8.47
C VAL A 162 -4.87 -6.67 7.88
N VAL A 163 -6.18 -6.56 8.03
CA VAL A 163 -6.99 -5.42 7.58
C VAL A 163 -7.90 -4.97 8.71
N PRO A 164 -8.44 -3.74 8.67
CA PRO A 164 -9.45 -3.31 9.65
C PRO A 164 -10.67 -4.22 9.66
N GLU A 165 -11.27 -4.39 10.84
CA GLU A 165 -12.54 -5.09 11.02
C GLU A 165 -13.55 -4.15 11.70
N PRO A 166 -14.61 -3.72 10.99
CA PRO A 166 -14.96 -4.03 9.60
C PRO A 166 -13.99 -3.40 8.60
N PHE A 167 -13.91 -3.94 7.38
CA PHE A 167 -12.97 -3.48 6.33
C PHE A 167 -13.15 -1.99 5.95
N GLY A 168 -14.29 -1.42 6.21
CA GLY A 168 -14.62 -0.04 5.85
C GLY A 168 -15.38 0.06 4.53
N THR A 169 -15.61 1.29 4.07
CA THR A 169 -16.42 1.55 2.87
C THR A 169 -15.74 2.59 1.98
N VAL A 170 -15.44 2.20 0.75
CA VAL A 170 -14.98 3.14 -0.28
C VAL A 170 -16.15 4.05 -0.69
N PRO A 171 -15.99 5.39 -0.72
CA PRO A 171 -17.02 6.29 -1.21
C PRO A 171 -17.48 5.93 -2.62
N GLN A 172 -18.78 5.97 -2.88
CA GLN A 172 -19.38 5.45 -4.12
C GLN A 172 -18.84 6.15 -5.39
N GLU A 173 -18.46 7.40 -5.27
CA GLU A 173 -17.89 8.22 -6.35
C GLU A 173 -16.40 7.95 -6.63
N THR A 174 -15.69 7.23 -5.75
CA THR A 174 -14.26 6.96 -5.87
C THR A 174 -14.01 5.80 -6.85
N PRO A 175 -13.51 6.02 -8.07
CA PRO A 175 -13.17 4.91 -8.96
C PRO A 175 -12.01 4.09 -8.41
N VAL A 176 -12.17 2.75 -8.44
CA VAL A 176 -11.14 1.80 -8.03
C VAL A 176 -10.66 1.05 -9.27
N THR A 177 -9.39 1.22 -9.60
CA THR A 177 -8.72 0.51 -10.69
C THR A 177 -7.59 -0.36 -10.12
N MET A 178 -7.63 -1.65 -10.43
CA MET A 178 -6.61 -2.62 -10.06
C MET A 178 -5.99 -3.20 -11.33
N LEU A 179 -4.68 -3.06 -11.49
CA LEU A 179 -3.93 -3.69 -12.58
C LEU A 179 -3.40 -5.03 -12.12
N VAL A 180 -3.45 -6.05 -12.97
CA VAL A 180 -2.83 -7.36 -12.73
C VAL A 180 -1.98 -7.75 -13.94
N GLY A 181 -0.84 -8.38 -13.72
CA GLY A 181 0.06 -8.82 -14.77
C GLY A 181 -0.23 -10.26 -15.21
N ASP A 182 -0.26 -10.53 -16.50
CA ASP A 182 -0.49 -11.88 -17.05
C ASP A 182 0.64 -12.88 -16.74
N ARG A 183 1.80 -12.37 -16.28
CA ARG A 183 2.97 -13.17 -15.86
C ARG A 183 3.38 -12.94 -14.41
N ASP A 184 2.55 -12.27 -13.64
CA ASP A 184 2.79 -12.11 -12.20
C ASP A 184 2.49 -13.42 -11.47
N VAL A 185 3.54 -14.19 -11.18
CA VAL A 185 3.46 -15.45 -10.43
C VAL A 185 3.64 -15.27 -8.92
N VAL A 186 3.85 -14.04 -8.45
CA VAL A 186 4.03 -13.70 -7.04
C VAL A 186 2.68 -13.45 -6.36
N VAL A 187 1.87 -12.62 -6.96
CA VAL A 187 0.54 -12.25 -6.46
C VAL A 187 -0.58 -12.74 -7.39
N GLY A 188 -0.33 -12.70 -8.71
CA GLY A 188 -1.34 -13.02 -9.71
C GLY A 188 -2.53 -12.04 -9.67
N ASP A 189 -3.73 -12.56 -9.79
CA ASP A 189 -4.99 -11.81 -9.70
C ASP A 189 -5.74 -12.00 -8.36
N SER A 190 -5.23 -12.90 -7.50
CA SER A 190 -5.89 -13.28 -6.26
C SER A 190 -6.05 -12.10 -5.29
N GLY A 191 -5.04 -11.25 -5.17
CA GLY A 191 -5.09 -10.06 -4.31
C GLY A 191 -6.13 -9.05 -4.81
N ALA A 192 -6.16 -8.76 -6.11
CA ALA A 192 -7.16 -7.87 -6.71
C ALA A 192 -8.59 -8.41 -6.53
N THR A 193 -8.77 -9.72 -6.71
CA THR A 193 -10.07 -10.40 -6.53
C THR A 193 -10.53 -10.32 -5.07
N ALA A 194 -9.64 -10.59 -4.11
CA ALA A 194 -9.95 -10.51 -2.68
C ALA A 194 -10.31 -9.07 -2.25
N LEU A 195 -9.56 -8.08 -2.72
CA LEU A 195 -9.82 -6.67 -2.44
C LEU A 195 -11.15 -6.20 -3.04
N ALA A 196 -11.45 -6.59 -4.28
CA ALA A 196 -12.74 -6.27 -4.91
C ALA A 196 -13.92 -6.88 -4.13
N ALA A 197 -13.75 -8.10 -3.61
CA ALA A 197 -14.76 -8.73 -2.74
C ALA A 197 -14.89 -8.01 -1.39
N ALA A 198 -13.78 -7.55 -0.80
CA ALA A 198 -13.78 -6.85 0.49
C ALA A 198 -14.48 -5.49 0.44
N ILE A 199 -14.40 -4.78 -0.69
CA ILE A 199 -15.08 -3.48 -0.87
C ILE A 199 -16.50 -3.60 -1.47
N ALA A 200 -16.99 -4.82 -1.73
CA ALA A 200 -18.34 -5.00 -2.26
C ALA A 200 -19.41 -4.38 -1.33
N PRO A 201 -20.48 -3.76 -1.87
CA PRO A 201 -20.89 -3.73 -3.27
C PRO A 201 -20.23 -2.62 -4.13
N HIS A 202 -19.19 -1.93 -3.64
CA HIS A 202 -18.49 -0.92 -4.43
C HIS A 202 -17.87 -1.54 -5.68
N PRO A 203 -18.07 -0.97 -6.89
CA PRO A 203 -17.49 -1.53 -8.12
C PRO A 203 -15.98 -1.30 -8.17
N ALA A 204 -15.25 -2.35 -8.56
CA ALA A 204 -13.82 -2.27 -8.87
C ALA A 204 -13.56 -2.71 -10.31
N THR A 205 -12.68 -1.99 -11.01
CA THR A 205 -12.21 -2.36 -12.33
C THR A 205 -10.89 -3.12 -12.22
N ILE A 206 -10.91 -4.42 -12.49
CA ILE A 206 -9.68 -5.23 -12.58
C ILE A 206 -9.27 -5.31 -14.05
N ARG A 207 -8.04 -4.90 -14.37
CA ARG A 207 -7.49 -4.90 -15.74
C ARG A 207 -6.24 -5.76 -15.81
N THR A 208 -6.30 -6.82 -16.63
CA THR A 208 -5.12 -7.63 -16.92
C THR A 208 -4.28 -6.94 -17.99
N LEU A 209 -3.00 -6.73 -17.66
CA LEU A 209 -1.98 -6.28 -18.59
C LEU A 209 -1.37 -7.49 -19.29
N SER A 210 -1.51 -7.54 -20.62
CA SER A 210 -0.98 -8.61 -21.46
C SER A 210 0.44 -8.32 -21.90
N SER A 211 1.37 -9.22 -21.57
CA SER A 211 2.79 -9.14 -21.94
C SER A 211 3.00 -9.02 -23.45
N THR A 212 4.01 -8.27 -23.81
CA THR A 212 4.41 -8.03 -25.20
C THR A 212 5.91 -8.32 -25.38
N SER A 213 6.43 -8.17 -26.59
CA SER A 213 7.88 -8.23 -26.82
C SER A 213 8.66 -7.10 -26.12
N ALA A 214 8.01 -5.99 -25.79
CA ALA A 214 8.61 -4.84 -25.14
C ALA A 214 8.63 -4.96 -23.61
N ILE A 215 7.62 -5.63 -23.01
CA ILE A 215 7.49 -5.78 -21.58
C ILE A 215 6.78 -7.09 -21.22
N ALA A 216 7.37 -7.85 -20.29
CA ALA A 216 6.71 -8.92 -19.58
C ALA A 216 6.11 -8.35 -18.30
N PHE A 217 4.80 -8.52 -18.08
CA PHE A 217 4.14 -8.04 -16.87
C PHE A 217 4.30 -9.04 -15.71
N GLU A 218 5.57 -9.30 -15.36
CA GLU A 218 5.98 -9.99 -14.14
C GLU A 218 5.87 -9.04 -12.94
N HIS A 219 5.92 -9.59 -11.71
CA HIS A 219 5.70 -8.80 -10.49
C HIS A 219 6.55 -7.53 -10.38
N LEU A 220 7.81 -7.55 -10.83
CA LEU A 220 8.70 -6.39 -10.77
C LEU A 220 8.56 -5.41 -11.96
N ALA A 221 7.67 -5.67 -12.92
CA ALA A 221 7.48 -4.78 -14.05
C ALA A 221 7.13 -3.32 -13.67
N PRO A 222 6.36 -3.03 -12.61
CA PRO A 222 6.07 -1.65 -12.19
C PRO A 222 7.28 -0.85 -11.72
N LYS A 223 8.37 -1.51 -11.30
CA LYS A 223 9.63 -0.84 -10.89
C LYS A 223 10.53 -0.44 -12.07
N ARG A 224 10.17 -0.81 -13.30
CA ARG A 224 10.91 -0.41 -14.49
C ARG A 224 10.60 1.04 -14.85
N THR A 225 11.61 1.71 -15.43
CA THR A 225 11.53 3.13 -15.82
C THR A 225 11.60 3.36 -17.33
N ASP A 226 11.64 2.27 -18.12
CA ASP A 226 11.66 2.39 -19.57
C ASP A 226 10.29 2.79 -20.15
N SER A 227 10.28 3.20 -21.41
CA SER A 227 9.08 3.72 -22.06
C SER A 227 7.90 2.72 -22.12
N ALA A 228 8.16 1.40 -22.04
CA ALA A 228 7.11 0.40 -22.03
C ALA A 228 6.41 0.38 -20.67
N ALA A 229 7.18 0.44 -19.57
CA ALA A 229 6.65 0.54 -18.23
C ALA A 229 5.93 1.87 -17.99
N GLN A 230 6.50 2.98 -18.45
CA GLN A 230 5.84 4.30 -18.37
C GLN A 230 4.48 4.28 -19.08
N ARG A 231 4.39 3.73 -20.27
CA ARG A 231 3.10 3.60 -20.98
C ARG A 231 2.09 2.72 -20.26
N ALA A 232 2.57 1.70 -19.54
CA ALA A 232 1.69 0.74 -18.86
C ALA A 232 1.18 1.26 -17.51
N PHE A 233 2.01 1.99 -16.76
CA PHE A 233 1.74 2.33 -15.36
C PHE A 233 1.61 3.85 -15.14
N TRP A 234 2.52 4.67 -15.71
CA TRP A 234 2.56 6.10 -15.44
C TRP A 234 1.51 6.87 -16.23
N LEU A 235 1.47 6.72 -17.56
CA LEU A 235 0.51 7.44 -18.40
C LEU A 235 -0.97 7.17 -18.07
N PRO A 236 -1.41 5.96 -17.67
CA PRO A 236 -2.78 5.77 -17.18
C PRO A 236 -3.08 6.53 -15.90
N LEU A 237 -2.10 6.64 -14.98
CA LEU A 237 -2.24 7.45 -13.78
C LEU A 237 -2.28 8.94 -14.13
N ASP A 238 -1.40 9.43 -15.01
CA ASP A 238 -1.40 10.84 -15.45
C ASP A 238 -2.77 11.23 -16.02
N ARG A 239 -3.36 10.39 -16.88
CA ARG A 239 -4.71 10.63 -17.45
C ARG A 239 -5.81 10.61 -16.38
N LEU A 240 -5.66 9.78 -15.35
CA LEU A 240 -6.60 9.76 -14.23
C LEU A 240 -6.51 11.07 -13.44
N ILE A 241 -5.29 11.53 -13.15
CA ILE A 241 -5.03 12.80 -12.48
C ILE A 241 -5.57 13.97 -13.30
N ASP A 242 -5.28 14.01 -14.62
CA ASP A 242 -5.78 15.05 -15.54
C ASP A 242 -7.31 15.16 -15.49
N LYS A 243 -7.99 14.02 -15.50
CA LYS A 243 -9.45 13.97 -15.40
C LYS A 243 -10.00 14.48 -14.08
N LEU A 244 -9.31 14.19 -12.97
CA LEU A 244 -9.76 14.56 -11.61
C LEU A 244 -9.41 16.01 -11.24
N ALA A 245 -8.27 16.51 -11.76
CA ALA A 245 -7.80 17.87 -11.51
C ALA A 245 -8.33 18.88 -12.53
N ALA A 246 -9.14 18.46 -13.51
CA ALA A 246 -9.78 19.37 -14.43
C ALA A 246 -10.75 20.31 -13.68
N PRO A 247 -10.77 21.63 -14.01
CA PRO A 247 -11.62 22.62 -13.37
C PRO A 247 -13.11 22.39 -13.62
#